data_915f8ee0af24e96d58f3feb95fba723a
#
_entry.id   915f8ee0af24e96d58f3feb95fba723a
#
_cell.length_a   1.000
_cell.length_b   1.000
_cell.length_c   1.000
_cell.angle_alpha   90.00
_cell.angle_beta   90.00
_cell.angle_gamma   90.00
#
_symmetry.space_group_name_H-M   'P 1'
#
loop_
_entity.id
_entity.type
_entity.pdbx_description
1 polymer ?
#
loop_
_entity_poly.entity_id
_entity_poly.type
_entity_poly.pdbx_seq_one_letter_code
_entity_poly.pdbx_strand_id
1 'polypeptide(L)'
;TFAVENAYLPFNYIDAADGVAKGWDYDVFNHMGELMNFTPVYIPAAWDGMIQAVADGQFMVAGDGITITAERDEIIDFSDGYINLAQRVLVAVGNTEITSIDDLKSGDYTVATQKGTTNYEFAVSELGEDKVQAFDDFNFAIQAVISGDADASIIDETAGLGYMGANKDQVKLVGGDLTSEQLGFAFPNGSPLVDVVNQGLAAMKESGKLAEINAKFFSPDFSVTYDDIAECDENIPEEYLPEGCDPGSEE
;
A
#
# COMPACT_ATOMS: atom_id res chain seq x y z
N THR A 1 7.07 7.47 16.78
CA THR A 1 5.76 7.23 16.12
C THR A 1 5.98 6.80 14.69
N PHE A 2 5.13 5.88 14.21
CA PHE A 2 5.16 5.28 12.89
C PHE A 2 3.76 5.40 12.26
N ALA A 3 3.62 6.17 11.18
CA ALA A 3 2.35 6.33 10.47
C ALA A 3 2.09 5.17 9.51
N VAL A 4 0.86 4.65 9.50
CA VAL A 4 0.37 3.58 8.61
C VAL A 4 -1.08 3.87 8.23
N GLU A 5 -1.50 3.49 7.01
CA GLU A 5 -2.90 3.69 6.58
C GLU A 5 -3.84 2.60 7.12
N ASN A 6 -3.35 1.36 7.22
CA ASN A 6 -4.13 0.16 7.53
C ASN A 6 -5.17 -0.25 6.46
N ALA A 7 -4.98 0.23 5.24
CA ALA A 7 -5.85 -0.03 4.10
C ALA A 7 -5.09 -0.48 2.83
N TYR A 8 -3.81 -0.87 2.97
CA TYR A 8 -2.96 -1.25 1.83
C TYR A 8 -2.39 -2.67 1.96
N LEU A 9 -3.11 -3.66 1.42
CA LEU A 9 -2.66 -5.06 1.40
C LEU A 9 -1.43 -5.27 0.50
N PRO A 10 -0.49 -6.12 0.91
CA PRO A 10 -0.37 -6.81 2.20
C PRO A 10 0.55 -6.06 3.18
N PHE A 11 0.82 -4.77 2.93
CA PHE A 11 1.73 -3.95 3.72
C PHE A 11 1.18 -3.68 5.12
N ASN A 12 -0.06 -3.21 5.20
CA ASN A 12 -0.73 -2.96 6.47
C ASN A 12 -2.26 -3.05 6.32
N TYR A 13 -2.91 -3.64 7.30
CA TYR A 13 -4.36 -3.83 7.35
C TYR A 13 -4.81 -4.17 8.77
N ILE A 14 -6.09 -3.96 9.08
CA ILE A 14 -6.71 -4.43 10.32
C ILE A 14 -7.34 -5.81 10.05
N ASP A 15 -6.98 -6.79 10.85
CA ASP A 15 -7.59 -8.12 10.78
C ASP A 15 -8.92 -8.11 11.54
N ALA A 16 -10.02 -8.33 10.83
CA ALA A 16 -11.36 -8.30 11.40
C ALA A 16 -11.62 -9.41 12.44
N ALA A 17 -10.86 -10.52 12.40
CA ALA A 17 -11.03 -11.62 13.33
C ALA A 17 -10.66 -11.25 14.78
N ASP A 18 -9.73 -10.32 14.96
CA ASP A 18 -9.21 -9.94 16.28
C ASP A 18 -9.02 -8.42 16.47
N GLY A 19 -9.34 -7.60 15.45
CA GLY A 19 -9.16 -6.15 15.48
C GLY A 19 -7.69 -5.70 15.54
N VAL A 20 -6.75 -6.59 15.25
CA VAL A 20 -5.31 -6.30 15.37
C VAL A 20 -4.74 -5.86 14.04
N ALA A 21 -3.99 -4.77 14.06
CA ALA A 21 -3.24 -4.30 12.91
C ALA A 21 -2.13 -5.30 12.55
N LYS A 22 -2.08 -5.72 11.29
CA LYS A 22 -1.16 -6.72 10.74
C LYS A 22 -0.59 -6.23 9.40
N GLY A 23 0.41 -6.94 8.91
CA GLY A 23 0.99 -6.70 7.60
C GLY A 23 2.52 -6.70 7.62
N TRP A 24 3.07 -6.51 6.44
CA TRP A 24 4.52 -6.51 6.22
C TRP A 24 5.22 -5.41 7.02
N ASP A 25 4.67 -4.19 7.01
CA ASP A 25 5.22 -3.03 7.73
C ASP A 25 5.33 -3.31 9.23
N TYR A 26 4.30 -3.91 9.81
CA TYR A 26 4.27 -4.28 11.22
C TYR A 26 5.31 -5.35 11.57
N ASP A 27 5.39 -6.43 10.79
CA ASP A 27 6.33 -7.52 11.04
C ASP A 27 7.78 -7.04 10.91
N VAL A 28 8.09 -6.21 9.90
CA VAL A 28 9.42 -5.64 9.69
C VAL A 28 9.80 -4.69 10.81
N PHE A 29 8.93 -3.72 11.14
CA PHE A 29 9.28 -2.69 12.12
C PHE A 29 9.30 -3.21 13.55
N ASN A 30 8.44 -4.17 13.89
CA ASN A 30 8.48 -4.85 15.18
C ASN A 30 9.79 -5.63 15.36
N HIS A 31 10.18 -6.42 14.34
CA HIS A 31 11.46 -7.15 14.40
C HIS A 31 12.67 -6.21 14.44
N MET A 32 12.61 -5.12 13.67
CA MET A 32 13.65 -4.08 13.73
C MET A 32 13.73 -3.44 15.13
N GLY A 33 12.58 -3.19 15.77
CA GLY A 33 12.53 -2.70 17.15
C GLY A 33 13.22 -3.63 18.14
N GLU A 34 13.05 -4.94 17.99
CA GLU A 34 13.76 -5.95 18.80
C GLU A 34 15.27 -5.89 18.56
N LEU A 35 15.71 -5.81 17.29
CA LEU A 35 17.13 -5.75 16.93
C LEU A 35 17.82 -4.47 17.40
N MET A 36 17.16 -3.33 17.25
CA MET A 36 17.71 -1.99 17.48
C MET A 36 17.32 -1.40 18.84
N ASN A 37 16.60 -2.18 19.67
CA ASN A 37 16.16 -1.83 21.02
C ASN A 37 15.29 -0.57 21.08
N PHE A 38 14.25 -0.50 20.23
CA PHE A 38 13.17 0.49 20.31
C PHE A 38 11.79 -0.20 20.23
N THR A 39 10.75 0.52 20.66
CA THR A 39 9.36 0.05 20.55
C THR A 39 8.62 0.96 19.57
N PRO A 40 8.12 0.45 18.43
CA PRO A 40 7.27 1.23 17.53
C PRO A 40 5.98 1.63 18.24
N VAL A 41 5.50 2.83 17.96
CA VAL A 41 4.15 3.29 18.32
C VAL A 41 3.46 3.65 17.02
N TYR A 42 2.57 2.78 16.58
CA TYR A 42 1.85 2.94 15.32
C TYR A 42 0.71 3.94 15.48
N ILE A 43 0.56 4.81 14.50
CA ILE A 43 -0.48 5.83 14.43
C ILE A 43 -1.19 5.67 13.09
N PRO A 44 -2.45 5.26 13.08
CA PRO A 44 -3.25 5.26 11.86
C PRO A 44 -3.34 6.67 11.26
N ALA A 45 -3.15 6.77 9.95
CA ALA A 45 -3.21 8.04 9.22
C ALA A 45 -3.60 7.75 7.77
N ALA A 46 -4.55 8.49 7.22
CA ALA A 46 -4.93 8.36 5.83
C ALA A 46 -3.73 8.65 4.91
N TRP A 47 -3.67 7.96 3.78
CA TRP A 47 -2.64 8.20 2.77
C TRP A 47 -2.62 9.65 2.30
N ASP A 48 -3.80 10.22 2.04
CA ASP A 48 -3.92 11.63 1.63
C ASP A 48 -3.37 12.57 2.70
N GLY A 49 -2.27 13.21 2.36
CA GLY A 49 -1.53 14.10 3.27
C GLY A 49 -0.47 13.42 4.15
N MET A 50 -0.29 12.10 4.12
CA MET A 50 0.71 11.40 4.94
C MET A 50 2.13 11.91 4.68
N ILE A 51 2.53 12.06 3.42
CA ILE A 51 3.86 12.56 3.04
C ILE A 51 4.10 13.96 3.61
N GLN A 52 3.10 14.85 3.51
CA GLN A 52 3.20 16.20 4.06
C GLN A 52 3.26 16.18 5.59
N ALA A 53 2.48 15.33 6.24
CA ALA A 53 2.52 15.18 7.70
C ALA A 53 3.87 14.67 8.21
N VAL A 54 4.54 13.79 7.46
CA VAL A 54 5.93 13.39 7.72
C VAL A 54 6.87 14.58 7.55
N ALA A 55 6.77 15.33 6.45
CA ALA A 55 7.59 16.51 6.20
C ALA A 55 7.45 17.55 7.31
N ASP A 56 6.24 17.73 7.85
CA ASP A 56 5.93 18.64 8.96
C ASP A 56 6.38 18.11 10.33
N GLY A 57 6.92 16.88 10.40
CA GLY A 57 7.41 16.26 11.63
C GLY A 57 6.30 15.78 12.58
N GLN A 58 5.08 15.58 12.08
CA GLN A 58 3.99 15.02 12.88
C GLN A 58 4.25 13.55 13.22
N PHE A 59 4.90 12.83 12.31
CA PHE A 59 5.35 11.45 12.48
C PHE A 59 6.88 11.37 12.39
N MET A 60 7.46 10.42 13.09
CA MET A 60 8.92 10.18 13.03
C MET A 60 9.29 9.31 11.84
N VAL A 61 8.38 8.44 11.42
CA VAL A 61 8.52 7.50 10.29
C VAL A 61 7.14 7.27 9.70
N ALA A 62 7.07 7.00 8.40
CA ALA A 62 5.88 6.39 7.78
C ALA A 62 6.28 5.16 6.96
N GLY A 63 5.42 4.16 6.96
CA GLY A 63 5.51 2.97 6.12
C GLY A 63 4.12 2.62 5.61
N ASP A 64 4.02 2.50 4.28
CA ASP A 64 2.77 2.25 3.57
C ASP A 64 3.06 1.86 2.10
N GLY A 65 4.09 1.04 1.90
CA GLY A 65 4.54 0.76 0.56
C GLY A 65 4.95 2.02 -0.21
N ILE A 66 5.67 2.95 0.43
CA ILE A 66 5.93 4.28 -0.10
C ILE A 66 7.01 4.24 -1.19
N THR A 67 6.65 4.59 -2.42
CA THR A 67 7.60 4.69 -3.53
C THR A 67 8.58 5.84 -3.30
N ILE A 68 9.88 5.55 -3.42
CA ILE A 68 10.95 6.55 -3.42
C ILE A 68 10.88 7.29 -4.75
N THR A 69 10.55 8.59 -4.72
CA THR A 69 10.56 9.46 -5.90
C THR A 69 11.38 10.71 -5.63
N ALA A 70 11.95 11.29 -6.71
CA ALA A 70 12.73 12.53 -6.60
C ALA A 70 11.87 13.69 -6.05
N GLU A 71 10.58 13.73 -6.37
CA GLU A 71 9.67 14.76 -5.89
C GLU A 71 9.45 14.64 -4.37
N ARG A 72 9.21 13.43 -3.87
CA ARG A 72 9.05 13.18 -2.42
C ARG A 72 10.35 13.44 -1.67
N ASP A 73 11.50 13.06 -2.26
CA ASP A 73 12.85 13.26 -1.67
C ASP A 73 13.24 14.75 -1.54
N GLU A 74 12.52 15.68 -2.20
CA GLU A 74 12.70 17.12 -1.98
C GLU A 74 12.18 17.59 -0.62
N ILE A 75 11.21 16.89 -0.03
CA ILE A 75 10.52 17.32 1.21
C ILE A 75 10.64 16.35 2.37
N ILE A 76 11.06 15.10 2.12
CA ILE A 76 11.27 14.05 3.12
C ILE A 76 12.55 13.29 2.81
N ASP A 77 13.12 12.63 3.83
CA ASP A 77 14.20 11.63 3.63
C ASP A 77 13.61 10.22 3.52
N PHE A 78 14.31 9.34 2.83
CA PHE A 78 13.95 7.92 2.74
C PHE A 78 15.02 7.02 3.36
N SER A 79 14.58 5.83 3.80
CA SER A 79 15.50 4.72 4.04
C SER A 79 16.11 4.22 2.73
N ASP A 80 17.11 3.32 2.83
CA ASP A 80 17.48 2.46 1.71
C ASP A 80 16.25 1.71 1.21
N GLY A 81 16.17 1.49 -0.11
CA GLY A 81 15.09 0.71 -0.71
C GLY A 81 15.08 -0.73 -0.15
N TYR A 82 13.91 -1.16 0.33
CA TYR A 82 13.74 -2.49 0.91
C TYR A 82 13.14 -3.51 -0.06
N ILE A 83 12.45 -3.05 -1.10
CA ILE A 83 11.88 -3.89 -2.17
C ILE A 83 11.92 -3.15 -3.51
N ASN A 84 12.19 -3.89 -4.59
CA ASN A 84 11.98 -3.42 -5.95
C ASN A 84 10.69 -4.01 -6.47
N LEU A 85 9.89 -3.21 -7.13
CA LEU A 85 8.62 -3.63 -7.70
C LEU A 85 8.33 -2.86 -9.00
N ALA A 86 7.29 -3.29 -9.67
CA ALA A 86 6.69 -2.62 -10.81
C ALA A 86 5.21 -2.38 -10.55
N GLN A 87 4.64 -1.40 -11.22
CA GLN A 87 3.20 -1.28 -11.30
C GLN A 87 2.66 -2.25 -12.35
N ARG A 88 1.44 -2.72 -12.16
CA ARG A 88 0.76 -3.70 -13.02
C ARG A 88 -0.69 -3.29 -13.26
N VAL A 89 -1.27 -3.83 -14.30
CA VAL A 89 -2.72 -3.75 -14.53
C VAL A 89 -3.40 -4.90 -13.81
N LEU A 90 -4.42 -4.58 -13.02
CA LEU A 90 -5.30 -5.55 -12.35
C LEU A 90 -6.70 -5.43 -12.97
N VAL A 91 -7.33 -6.57 -13.26
CA VAL A 91 -8.67 -6.65 -13.84
C VAL A 91 -9.49 -7.73 -13.15
N ALA A 92 -10.82 -7.69 -13.32
CA ALA A 92 -11.67 -8.79 -12.91
C ALA A 92 -11.27 -10.09 -13.63
N VAL A 93 -11.33 -11.24 -12.94
CA VAL A 93 -10.91 -12.54 -13.48
C VAL A 93 -11.63 -12.87 -14.79
N GLY A 94 -12.93 -12.49 -14.91
CA GLY A 94 -13.74 -12.69 -16.12
C GLY A 94 -13.39 -11.77 -17.30
N ASN A 95 -12.59 -10.73 -17.08
CA ASN A 95 -12.17 -9.83 -18.15
C ASN A 95 -11.18 -10.54 -19.09
N THR A 96 -11.48 -10.55 -20.38
CA THR A 96 -10.66 -11.15 -21.45
C THR A 96 -10.24 -10.15 -22.52
N GLU A 97 -10.68 -8.90 -22.39
CA GLU A 97 -10.47 -7.84 -23.39
C GLU A 97 -9.21 -7.02 -23.03
N ILE A 98 -8.98 -6.78 -21.73
CA ILE A 98 -7.82 -6.04 -21.24
C ILE A 98 -6.73 -7.05 -20.86
N THR A 99 -5.64 -7.03 -21.61
CA THR A 99 -4.47 -7.92 -21.42
C THR A 99 -3.19 -7.14 -21.17
N SER A 100 -3.20 -5.83 -21.38
CA SER A 100 -2.06 -4.95 -21.23
C SER A 100 -2.51 -3.48 -21.09
N ILE A 101 -1.57 -2.60 -20.78
CA ILE A 101 -1.76 -1.14 -20.77
C ILE A 101 -2.16 -0.60 -22.17
N ASP A 102 -1.74 -1.26 -23.25
CA ASP A 102 -2.04 -0.81 -24.62
C ASP A 102 -3.54 -0.97 -24.93
N ASP A 103 -4.20 -1.97 -24.36
CA ASP A 103 -5.64 -2.13 -24.46
C ASP A 103 -6.37 -0.98 -23.76
N LEU A 104 -5.92 -0.59 -22.58
CA LEU A 104 -6.45 0.57 -21.83
C LEU A 104 -6.26 1.89 -22.61
N LYS A 105 -5.11 2.07 -23.27
CA LYS A 105 -4.83 3.26 -24.09
C LYS A 105 -5.73 3.34 -25.31
N SER A 106 -5.98 2.23 -25.95
CA SER A 106 -6.73 2.17 -27.22
C SER A 106 -8.24 2.05 -27.06
N GLY A 107 -8.72 1.55 -25.92
CA GLY A 107 -10.13 1.35 -25.63
C GLY A 107 -10.76 2.51 -24.84
N ASP A 108 -12.07 2.42 -24.66
CA ASP A 108 -12.86 3.33 -23.82
C ASP A 108 -13.11 2.64 -22.46
N TYR A 109 -12.04 2.55 -21.66
CA TYR A 109 -12.04 1.89 -20.36
C TYR A 109 -11.79 2.88 -19.24
N THR A 110 -12.36 2.60 -18.09
CA THR A 110 -12.18 3.35 -16.84
C THR A 110 -11.23 2.60 -15.91
N VAL A 111 -10.27 3.31 -15.36
CA VAL A 111 -9.24 2.78 -14.45
C VAL A 111 -9.42 3.36 -13.06
N ALA A 112 -9.56 2.50 -12.06
CA ALA A 112 -9.64 2.86 -10.65
C ALA A 112 -8.24 2.79 -10.00
N THR A 113 -7.91 3.77 -9.16
CA THR A 113 -6.67 3.75 -8.35
C THR A 113 -6.79 4.71 -7.18
N GLN A 114 -5.85 4.65 -6.21
CA GLN A 114 -5.86 5.54 -5.08
C GLN A 114 -5.26 6.90 -5.43
N LYS A 115 -5.92 7.98 -5.03
CA LYS A 115 -5.45 9.36 -5.29
C LYS A 115 -4.11 9.65 -4.59
N GLY A 116 -3.28 10.52 -5.19
CA GLY A 116 -2.00 10.95 -4.63
C GLY A 116 -0.92 9.86 -4.60
N THR A 117 -1.12 8.74 -5.31
CA THR A 117 -0.13 7.68 -5.48
C THR A 117 0.60 7.79 -6.79
N THR A 118 1.78 7.18 -6.90
CA THR A 118 2.50 7.03 -8.18
C THR A 118 1.68 6.26 -9.21
N ASN A 119 0.81 5.34 -8.75
CA ASN A 119 -0.13 4.61 -9.60
C ASN A 119 -1.16 5.54 -10.24
N TYR A 120 -1.70 6.49 -9.48
CA TYR A 120 -2.62 7.50 -10.00
C TYR A 120 -1.91 8.41 -11.03
N GLU A 121 -0.73 8.92 -10.69
CA GLU A 121 0.05 9.78 -11.59
C GLU A 121 0.40 9.07 -12.89
N PHE A 122 0.83 7.81 -12.81
CA PHE A 122 1.10 6.99 -13.99
C PHE A 122 -0.17 6.78 -14.82
N ALA A 123 -1.29 6.40 -14.19
CA ALA A 123 -2.55 6.20 -14.90
C ALA A 123 -3.00 7.47 -15.63
N VAL A 124 -2.95 8.63 -14.98
CA VAL A 124 -3.31 9.91 -15.59
C VAL A 124 -2.36 10.27 -16.74
N SER A 125 -1.05 10.05 -16.56
CA SER A 125 -0.06 10.35 -17.60
C SER A 125 -0.24 9.52 -18.87
N GLU A 126 -0.62 8.25 -18.73
CA GLU A 126 -0.72 7.29 -19.82
C GLU A 126 -2.10 7.25 -20.50
N LEU A 127 -3.17 7.53 -19.74
CA LEU A 127 -4.55 7.34 -20.18
C LEU A 127 -5.34 8.64 -20.29
N GLY A 128 -4.92 9.69 -19.57
CA GLY A 128 -5.68 10.93 -19.38
C GLY A 128 -6.58 10.89 -18.14
N GLU A 129 -6.75 12.04 -17.50
CA GLU A 129 -7.49 12.18 -16.24
C GLU A 129 -8.98 11.75 -16.36
N ASP A 130 -9.57 11.93 -17.53
CA ASP A 130 -10.97 11.58 -17.82
C ASP A 130 -11.25 10.07 -17.80
N LYS A 131 -10.22 9.23 -17.90
CA LYS A 131 -10.33 7.78 -17.79
C LYS A 131 -9.99 7.24 -16.40
N VAL A 132 -9.53 8.08 -15.45
CA VAL A 132 -9.05 7.64 -14.15
C VAL A 132 -10.04 8.05 -13.06
N GLN A 133 -10.54 7.06 -12.34
CA GLN A 133 -11.32 7.26 -11.11
C GLN A 133 -10.39 7.18 -9.92
N ALA A 134 -10.30 8.28 -9.14
CA ALA A 134 -9.51 8.38 -7.93
C ALA A 134 -10.36 7.99 -6.71
N PHE A 135 -9.86 7.06 -5.91
CA PHE A 135 -10.44 6.62 -4.65
C PHE A 135 -9.57 7.05 -3.47
N ASP A 136 -10.14 7.09 -2.28
CA ASP A 136 -9.41 7.47 -1.07
C ASP A 136 -8.44 6.37 -0.62
N ASP A 137 -8.78 5.09 -0.85
CA ASP A 137 -7.92 3.94 -0.63
C ASP A 137 -8.03 2.89 -1.73
N PHE A 138 -7.09 1.93 -1.75
CA PHE A 138 -7.08 0.86 -2.75
C PHE A 138 -8.19 -0.17 -2.55
N ASN A 139 -8.74 -0.34 -1.34
CA ASN A 139 -9.85 -1.28 -1.14
C ASN A 139 -11.04 -0.88 -2.01
N PHE A 140 -11.42 0.40 -2.01
CA PHE A 140 -12.51 0.90 -2.85
C PHE A 140 -12.19 0.82 -4.35
N ALA A 141 -10.95 1.12 -4.75
CA ALA A 141 -10.53 0.99 -6.15
C ALA A 141 -10.66 -0.46 -6.65
N ILE A 142 -10.23 -1.42 -5.86
CA ILE A 142 -10.34 -2.85 -6.22
C ILE A 142 -11.79 -3.34 -6.19
N GLN A 143 -12.61 -2.85 -5.23
CA GLN A 143 -14.05 -3.15 -5.22
C GLN A 143 -14.75 -2.61 -6.46
N ALA A 144 -14.39 -1.43 -6.95
CA ALA A 144 -14.94 -0.89 -8.20
C ALA A 144 -14.61 -1.81 -9.41
N VAL A 145 -13.42 -2.43 -9.44
CA VAL A 145 -13.08 -3.42 -10.48
C VAL A 145 -13.89 -4.70 -10.32
N ILE A 146 -14.08 -5.19 -9.09
CA ILE A 146 -14.85 -6.41 -8.81
C ILE A 146 -16.33 -6.23 -9.17
N SER A 147 -16.92 -5.08 -8.82
CA SER A 147 -18.34 -4.76 -9.14
C SER A 147 -18.58 -4.42 -10.61
N GLY A 148 -17.51 -4.09 -11.36
CA GLY A 148 -17.61 -3.64 -12.75
C GLY A 148 -17.94 -2.14 -12.90
N ASP A 149 -17.76 -1.35 -11.84
CA ASP A 149 -17.85 0.11 -11.89
C ASP A 149 -16.57 0.75 -12.48
N ALA A 150 -15.47 -0.02 -12.49
CA ALA A 150 -14.25 0.26 -13.24
C ALA A 150 -13.81 -1.01 -14.00
N ASP A 151 -13.13 -0.83 -15.14
CA ASP A 151 -12.69 -1.93 -15.99
C ASP A 151 -11.35 -2.54 -15.51
N ALA A 152 -10.49 -1.72 -14.89
CA ALA A 152 -9.18 -2.10 -14.42
C ALA A 152 -8.71 -1.23 -13.24
N SER A 153 -7.62 -1.66 -12.59
CA SER A 153 -6.83 -0.84 -11.67
C SER A 153 -5.36 -0.85 -12.08
N ILE A 154 -4.65 0.24 -11.83
CA ILE A 154 -3.18 0.27 -11.84
C ILE A 154 -2.72 0.27 -10.40
N ILE A 155 -1.88 -0.71 -10.05
CA ILE A 155 -1.49 -1.02 -8.69
C ILE A 155 -0.09 -1.63 -8.65
N ASP A 156 0.61 -1.51 -7.54
CA ASP A 156 1.89 -2.19 -7.31
C ASP A 156 1.72 -3.71 -7.39
N GLU A 157 2.66 -4.41 -8.02
CA GLU A 157 2.59 -5.86 -8.18
C GLU A 157 2.41 -6.58 -6.84
N THR A 158 3.14 -6.18 -5.81
CA THR A 158 3.06 -6.76 -4.46
C THR A 158 1.70 -6.58 -3.83
N ALA A 159 1.11 -5.39 -3.96
CA ALA A 159 -0.23 -5.11 -3.49
C ALA A 159 -1.27 -5.87 -4.34
N GLY A 160 -1.11 -5.89 -5.66
CA GLY A 160 -1.96 -6.68 -6.54
C GLY A 160 -2.00 -8.17 -6.17
N LEU A 161 -0.86 -8.76 -5.79
CA LEU A 161 -0.81 -10.13 -5.25
C LEU A 161 -1.56 -10.26 -3.93
N GLY A 162 -1.44 -9.27 -3.03
CA GLY A 162 -2.20 -9.22 -1.78
C GLY A 162 -3.71 -9.19 -2.04
N TYR A 163 -4.17 -8.32 -2.93
CA TYR A 163 -5.59 -8.25 -3.31
C TYR A 163 -6.09 -9.50 -4.04
N MET A 164 -5.26 -10.15 -4.85
CA MET A 164 -5.60 -11.47 -5.43
C MET A 164 -5.75 -12.53 -4.34
N GLY A 165 -4.93 -12.50 -3.30
CA GLY A 165 -5.04 -13.38 -2.14
C GLY A 165 -6.33 -13.14 -1.34
N ALA A 166 -6.71 -11.87 -1.14
CA ALA A 166 -7.92 -11.47 -0.44
C ALA A 166 -9.20 -11.74 -1.26
N ASN A 167 -9.13 -11.59 -2.58
CA ASN A 167 -10.30 -11.70 -3.49
C ASN A 167 -10.10 -12.88 -4.45
N LYS A 168 -9.95 -14.08 -3.90
CA LYS A 168 -9.72 -15.30 -4.68
C LYS A 168 -10.73 -15.45 -5.80
N ASP A 169 -10.23 -15.69 -7.02
CA ASP A 169 -11.03 -15.90 -8.21
C ASP A 169 -11.88 -14.69 -8.67
N GLN A 170 -11.65 -13.49 -8.10
CA GLN A 170 -12.37 -12.28 -8.52
C GLN A 170 -11.50 -11.35 -9.36
N VAL A 171 -10.22 -11.21 -9.03
CA VAL A 171 -9.27 -10.33 -9.73
C VAL A 171 -8.00 -11.05 -10.14
N LYS A 172 -7.32 -10.51 -11.15
CA LYS A 172 -6.02 -11.01 -11.65
C LYS A 172 -5.15 -9.87 -12.16
N LEU A 173 -3.84 -10.03 -12.05
CA LEU A 173 -2.87 -9.20 -12.73
C LEU A 173 -2.73 -9.63 -14.20
N VAL A 174 -2.59 -8.65 -15.10
CA VAL A 174 -2.40 -8.87 -16.53
C VAL A 174 -1.25 -8.00 -17.06
N GLY A 175 -0.76 -8.34 -18.25
CA GLY A 175 0.35 -7.62 -18.91
C GLY A 175 1.70 -7.82 -18.23
N GLY A 176 2.66 -7.01 -18.63
CA GLY A 176 4.00 -6.94 -18.04
C GLY A 176 4.13 -5.78 -17.06
N ASP A 177 5.36 -5.61 -16.57
CA ASP A 177 5.74 -4.50 -15.70
C ASP A 177 5.58 -3.16 -16.42
N LEU A 178 4.95 -2.20 -15.75
CA LEU A 178 4.70 -0.86 -16.29
C LEU A 178 5.81 0.11 -15.88
N THR A 179 6.38 -0.07 -14.69
CA THR A 179 7.41 0.78 -14.09
C THR A 179 8.53 -0.06 -13.50
N SER A 180 9.54 0.59 -12.93
CA SER A 180 10.54 -0.04 -12.07
C SER A 180 10.81 0.92 -10.92
N GLU A 181 10.39 0.54 -9.74
CA GLU A 181 10.33 1.40 -8.56
C GLU A 181 10.99 0.74 -7.35
N GLN A 182 11.32 1.55 -6.35
CA GLN A 182 11.77 1.08 -5.05
C GLN A 182 10.88 1.66 -3.96
N LEU A 183 10.55 0.84 -2.96
CA LEU A 183 9.87 1.30 -1.76
C LEU A 183 10.86 1.56 -0.64
N GLY A 184 10.59 2.61 0.15
CA GLY A 184 11.36 3.00 1.33
C GLY A 184 10.45 3.49 2.45
N PHE A 185 10.97 3.47 3.67
CA PHE A 185 10.33 4.17 4.79
C PHE A 185 10.61 5.67 4.67
N ALA A 186 9.60 6.49 4.96
CA ALA A 186 9.67 7.94 4.87
C ALA A 186 9.94 8.59 6.23
N PHE A 187 10.75 9.65 6.24
CA PHE A 187 11.18 10.36 7.44
C PHE A 187 11.14 11.87 7.22
N PRO A 188 10.98 12.69 8.29
CA PRO A 188 11.25 14.11 8.19
C PRO A 188 12.70 14.37 7.73
N ASN A 189 12.91 15.40 6.92
CA ASN A 189 14.26 15.76 6.46
C ASN A 189 15.27 15.95 7.61
N GLY A 190 16.44 15.33 7.47
CA GLY A 190 17.50 15.33 8.45
C GLY A 190 17.26 14.42 9.67
N SER A 191 16.33 13.49 9.58
CA SER A 191 16.00 12.57 10.65
C SER A 191 17.20 11.64 10.97
N PRO A 192 17.65 11.56 12.22
CA PRO A 192 18.71 10.62 12.62
C PRO A 192 18.23 9.16 12.58
N LEU A 193 16.94 8.91 12.41
CA LEU A 193 16.38 7.56 12.36
C LEU A 193 16.65 6.86 11.03
N VAL A 194 16.94 7.60 9.95
CA VAL A 194 17.28 7.00 8.64
C VAL A 194 18.44 6.01 8.79
N ASP A 195 19.54 6.43 9.42
CA ASP A 195 20.70 5.57 9.65
C ASP A 195 20.37 4.36 10.51
N VAL A 196 19.53 4.52 11.54
CA VAL A 196 19.13 3.43 12.44
C VAL A 196 18.29 2.41 11.68
N VAL A 197 17.33 2.85 10.89
CA VAL A 197 16.46 1.98 10.09
C VAL A 197 17.28 1.28 9.00
N ASN A 198 18.20 1.97 8.33
CA ASN A 198 19.08 1.35 7.32
C ASN A 198 19.97 0.26 7.92
N GLN A 199 20.52 0.48 9.13
CA GLN A 199 21.26 -0.56 9.85
C GLN A 199 20.37 -1.76 10.20
N GLY A 200 19.14 -1.52 10.63
CA GLY A 200 18.14 -2.56 10.90
C GLY A 200 17.81 -3.37 9.64
N LEU A 201 17.52 -2.69 8.53
CA LEU A 201 17.25 -3.33 7.23
C LEU A 201 18.45 -4.19 6.75
N ALA A 202 19.67 -3.66 6.88
CA ALA A 202 20.89 -4.40 6.53
C ALA A 202 21.04 -5.67 7.38
N ALA A 203 20.84 -5.59 8.70
CA ALA A 203 20.91 -6.74 9.61
C ALA A 203 19.82 -7.79 9.28
N MET A 204 18.61 -7.34 8.95
CA MET A 204 17.50 -8.23 8.54
C MET A 204 17.79 -8.90 7.19
N LYS A 205 18.42 -8.19 6.24
CA LYS A 205 18.88 -8.76 4.96
C LYS A 205 19.95 -9.82 5.20
N GLU A 206 20.97 -9.53 6.02
CA GLU A 206 22.08 -10.42 6.31
C GLU A 206 21.63 -11.71 7.05
N SER A 207 20.71 -11.58 8.00
CA SER A 207 20.15 -12.73 8.73
C SER A 207 19.17 -13.57 7.92
N GLY A 208 18.69 -13.08 6.77
CA GLY A 208 17.63 -13.70 5.98
C GLY A 208 16.20 -13.41 6.50
N LYS A 209 16.06 -12.65 7.59
CA LYS A 209 14.75 -12.37 8.19
C LYS A 209 13.85 -11.54 7.28
N LEU A 210 14.42 -10.58 6.54
CA LEU A 210 13.65 -9.81 5.57
C LEU A 210 13.10 -10.70 4.45
N ALA A 211 13.90 -11.68 3.96
CA ALA A 211 13.45 -12.63 2.96
C ALA A 211 12.32 -13.56 3.49
N GLU A 212 12.40 -13.96 4.77
CA GLU A 212 11.34 -14.74 5.42
C GLU A 212 10.02 -13.95 5.48
N ILE A 213 10.07 -12.67 5.90
CA ILE A 213 8.89 -11.82 5.96
C ILE A 213 8.34 -11.55 4.55
N ASN A 214 9.21 -11.26 3.57
CA ASN A 214 8.79 -11.09 2.18
C ASN A 214 8.06 -12.34 1.64
N ALA A 215 8.59 -13.54 1.92
CA ALA A 215 7.95 -14.79 1.51
C ALA A 215 6.57 -15.00 2.14
N LYS A 216 6.35 -14.48 3.35
CA LYS A 216 5.05 -14.56 4.03
C LYS A 216 4.00 -13.68 3.36
N PHE A 217 4.36 -12.45 2.96
CA PHE A 217 3.38 -11.44 2.51
C PHE A 217 3.31 -11.29 0.99
N PHE A 218 4.41 -11.50 0.27
CA PHE A 218 4.49 -11.29 -1.19
C PHE A 218 4.55 -12.60 -1.97
N SER A 219 3.84 -13.61 -1.49
CA SER A 219 3.73 -14.89 -2.17
C SER A 219 2.28 -15.16 -2.61
N PRO A 220 2.07 -16.04 -3.60
CA PRO A 220 0.73 -16.49 -3.98
C PRO A 220 -0.02 -17.22 -2.86
N ASP A 221 0.70 -17.64 -1.81
CA ASP A 221 0.12 -18.32 -0.64
C ASP A 221 -0.40 -17.32 0.42
N PHE A 222 -0.11 -16.03 0.27
CA PHE A 222 -0.72 -14.99 1.11
C PHE A 222 -2.23 -15.00 0.88
N SER A 223 -2.98 -15.22 1.94
CA SER A 223 -4.44 -15.18 1.87
C SER A 223 -4.99 -14.54 3.14
N VAL A 224 -5.67 -13.43 2.91
CA VAL A 224 -6.57 -12.78 3.85
C VAL A 224 -7.87 -12.68 3.10
N THR A 225 -9.01 -13.00 3.70
CA THR A 225 -10.29 -12.78 3.02
C THR A 225 -10.78 -11.37 3.30
N TYR A 226 -11.62 -10.82 2.43
CA TYR A 226 -12.22 -9.49 2.66
C TYR A 226 -13.00 -9.44 3.97
N ASP A 227 -13.62 -10.56 4.35
CA ASP A 227 -14.29 -10.71 5.64
C ASP A 227 -13.32 -10.68 6.84
N ASP A 228 -12.01 -10.82 6.59
CA ASP A 228 -10.95 -10.74 7.59
C ASP A 228 -10.33 -9.32 7.67
N ILE A 229 -10.78 -8.36 6.84
CA ILE A 229 -10.28 -6.98 6.82
C ILE A 229 -11.35 -6.06 7.38
N ALA A 230 -11.05 -5.40 8.49
CA ALA A 230 -11.93 -4.39 9.06
C ALA A 230 -11.73 -3.06 8.32
N GLU A 231 -12.77 -2.58 7.68
CA GLU A 231 -12.75 -1.29 6.99
C GLU A 231 -12.91 -0.10 7.96
N CYS A 232 -13.45 -0.35 9.15
CA CYS A 232 -13.76 0.70 10.12
C CYS A 232 -13.85 0.08 11.53
N ASP A 233 -12.86 0.27 12.38
CA ASP A 233 -12.78 -0.37 13.70
C ASP A 233 -13.16 0.62 14.81
N GLU A 234 -14.16 0.24 15.64
CA GLU A 234 -14.60 0.98 16.83
C GLU A 234 -13.49 1.12 17.91
N ASN A 235 -12.43 0.32 17.82
CA ASN A 235 -11.28 0.38 18.73
C ASN A 235 -10.22 1.39 18.29
N ILE A 236 -10.34 1.94 17.07
CA ILE A 236 -9.51 3.06 16.64
C ILE A 236 -10.07 4.34 17.28
N PRO A 237 -9.27 5.14 18.01
CA PRO A 237 -9.73 6.42 18.53
C PRO A 237 -10.36 7.27 17.42
N GLU A 238 -11.51 7.90 17.70
CA GLU A 238 -12.31 8.68 16.73
C GLU A 238 -11.47 9.72 15.95
N GLU A 239 -10.42 10.23 16.57
CA GLU A 239 -9.48 11.19 15.99
C GLU A 239 -8.55 10.59 14.93
N TYR A 240 -8.50 9.25 14.77
CA TYR A 240 -7.66 8.51 13.81
C TYR A 240 -8.47 7.65 12.84
N LEU A 241 -9.80 7.72 12.90
CA LEU A 241 -10.67 7.03 11.95
C LEU A 241 -10.60 7.72 10.58
N PRO A 242 -10.64 6.96 9.47
CA PRO A 242 -10.76 7.55 8.14
C PRO A 242 -11.98 8.47 8.05
N GLU A 243 -11.86 9.55 7.28
CA GLU A 243 -12.98 10.48 7.08
C GLU A 243 -14.17 9.74 6.46
N GLY A 244 -15.30 9.68 7.18
CA GLY A 244 -16.49 8.95 6.75
C GLY A 244 -16.68 7.59 7.41
N CYS A 245 -15.74 7.14 8.23
CA CYS A 245 -15.92 5.98 9.09
C CYS A 245 -16.88 6.30 10.23
N ASP A 246 -18.03 5.61 10.28
CA ASP A 246 -18.98 5.66 11.40
C ASP A 246 -19.03 4.26 12.04
N PRO A 247 -18.21 4.01 13.08
CA PRO A 247 -18.14 2.69 13.73
C PRO A 247 -19.44 2.29 14.43
N GLY A 248 -20.45 3.13 14.43
CA GLY A 248 -21.77 2.89 15.00
C GLY A 248 -22.89 2.64 13.99
N SER A 249 -22.63 2.69 12.68
CA SER A 249 -23.62 2.40 11.65
C SER A 249 -23.65 0.91 11.32
N GLU A 250 -24.26 0.11 12.19
CA GLU A 250 -24.82 -1.18 11.77
C GLU A 250 -26.05 -0.91 10.87
N GLU A 251 -25.97 -1.23 9.57
CA GLU A 251 -27.13 -1.62 8.76
C GLU A 251 -26.91 -2.99 8.14
#